data_5dbc83bac60c46f7bd0610949dae72b6
#
_entry.id   5dbc83bac60c46f7bd0610949dae72b6
#
_cell.length_a   1.000
_cell.length_b   1.000
_cell.length_c   1.000
_cell.angle_alpha   90.00
_cell.angle_beta   90.00
_cell.angle_gamma   90.00
#
_symmetry.space_group_name_H-M   'P 1'
#
loop_
_entity.id
_entity.type
_entity.pdbx_description
1 polymer ?
#
loop_
_entity_poly.entity_id
_entity_poly.type
_entity_poly.pdbx_seq_one_letter_code
_entity_poly.pdbx_strand_id
1 'polypeptide(L)'
;MFNPADVQLKQAIESGRLGKPRYLDYVYEVPLRQLSARQFGHWMFRKPLNILLEQAVHPLSQVLDLAGSVRELSVLAEDPVEISPGVGLHNACQVSLRCDRMPAHMRFHVGAEFTVCRMTVVCDDGVAVADMFANQFHTLERSAYMEPVDAWLSARASAKQVASQGFAVLRDYVMATAKLKPRSDAFYLGMRGSLQAFYEELRTQGKPRIDLNFGTELVAVCEQMAAAFKPLPAPATPALAAAPTGELVVVLGGTGFIGSHTVAALLDQGHRVRVMARGVNNLQPVFSRPGVEIVRGDVKNKVDLERAITGAPYVINLAHGGGGPNFEAIRAAMVDSAVMVAEVCRAAGVKRMVHVGSIARLYLGDAGETIIGATQPDPRPERRNDYARAKALADKALLDIHHQTGFPIVLMRPGLVVGAGTSPFHGGLGFFNNDQYCIGWNGGQNALPWVLVGDCASAIVAAVTAPSAPGRAYNLVGDLCPSAREYLRDLSSTIGRPLKFVPSSPTGLWLVEMGKWSIKRLTGRVVPRPFKRDLMSRGLLARIDCTDAKQDLSLKPVADLATFHRQAVAVHAGEGSA
;
A
#
# COMPACT_ATOMS: atom_id res chain seq x y z
N MET A 1 -2.36 -21.61 14.63
CA MET A 1 -2.36 -22.97 15.20
C MET A 1 -1.01 -23.68 15.11
N PHE A 2 -0.20 -23.46 14.08
CA PHE A 2 1.09 -24.13 13.88
C PHE A 2 2.30 -23.20 14.05
N ASN A 3 2.08 -21.99 14.59
CA ASN A 3 3.16 -21.10 14.98
C ASN A 3 3.91 -21.68 16.19
N PRO A 4 5.25 -21.63 16.25
CA PRO A 4 6.00 -22.23 17.36
C PRO A 4 5.61 -21.72 18.74
N ALA A 5 5.27 -20.42 18.89
CA ALA A 5 4.80 -19.90 20.17
C ALA A 5 3.43 -20.48 20.59
N ASP A 6 2.51 -20.68 19.63
CA ASP A 6 1.22 -21.31 19.87
C ASP A 6 1.39 -22.80 20.28
N VAL A 7 2.28 -23.52 19.57
CA VAL A 7 2.58 -24.92 19.90
C VAL A 7 3.14 -25.04 21.32
N GLN A 8 4.07 -24.15 21.71
CA GLN A 8 4.62 -24.14 23.08
C GLN A 8 3.56 -23.83 24.13
N LEU A 9 2.64 -22.89 23.85
CA LEU A 9 1.54 -22.58 24.74
C LEU A 9 0.65 -23.81 24.97
N LYS A 10 0.26 -24.52 23.90
CA LYS A 10 -0.55 -25.75 23.98
C LYS A 10 0.16 -26.84 24.78
N GLN A 11 1.43 -27.06 24.51
CA GLN A 11 2.24 -28.02 25.27
C GLN A 11 2.30 -27.68 26.77
N ALA A 12 2.42 -26.38 27.10
CA ALA A 12 2.40 -25.94 28.50
C ALA A 12 1.04 -26.20 29.19
N ILE A 13 -0.06 -25.98 28.48
CA ILE A 13 -1.41 -26.28 29.00
C ILE A 13 -1.61 -27.79 29.14
N GLU A 14 -1.27 -28.56 28.11
CA GLU A 14 -1.42 -30.02 28.08
C GLU A 14 -0.53 -30.74 29.13
N SER A 15 0.62 -30.15 29.49
CA SER A 15 1.47 -30.68 30.55
C SER A 15 0.82 -30.67 31.94
N GLY A 16 -0.24 -29.91 32.15
CA GLY A 16 -0.94 -29.74 33.42
C GLY A 16 -0.17 -28.95 34.50
N ARG A 17 1.06 -28.51 34.24
CA ARG A 17 1.91 -27.81 35.23
C ARG A 17 1.37 -26.45 35.67
N LEU A 18 0.52 -25.83 34.84
CA LEU A 18 -0.12 -24.55 35.14
C LEU A 18 -1.48 -24.70 35.86
N GLY A 19 -1.89 -25.93 36.15
CA GLY A 19 -3.22 -26.24 36.65
C GLY A 19 -4.28 -26.21 35.54
N LYS A 20 -5.55 -26.23 35.94
CA LYS A 20 -6.68 -26.23 35.00
C LYS A 20 -6.83 -24.87 34.33
N PRO A 21 -6.95 -24.79 32.99
CA PRO A 21 -7.23 -23.53 32.31
C PRO A 21 -8.61 -22.98 32.68
N ARG A 22 -8.69 -21.67 32.95
CA ARG A 22 -9.87 -20.96 33.41
C ARG A 22 -10.51 -20.12 32.33
N TYR A 23 -9.69 -19.35 31.60
CA TYR A 23 -10.15 -18.55 30.47
C TYR A 23 -9.00 -18.20 29.54
N LEU A 24 -9.37 -17.79 28.33
CA LEU A 24 -8.45 -17.39 27.27
C LEU A 24 -8.76 -15.96 26.82
N ASP A 25 -7.74 -15.10 26.78
CA ASP A 25 -7.79 -13.79 26.16
C ASP A 25 -6.94 -13.76 24.90
N TYR A 26 -7.50 -13.21 23.82
CA TYR A 26 -6.77 -13.01 22.56
C TYR A 26 -6.88 -11.55 22.11
N VAL A 27 -5.74 -10.90 21.93
CA VAL A 27 -5.65 -9.58 21.32
C VAL A 27 -5.05 -9.73 19.93
N TYR A 28 -5.83 -9.37 18.91
CA TYR A 28 -5.42 -9.38 17.51
C TYR A 28 -5.57 -7.98 16.93
N GLU A 29 -4.46 -7.25 16.87
CA GLU A 29 -4.37 -5.91 16.29
C GLU A 29 -3.28 -5.93 15.22
N VAL A 30 -3.66 -5.70 13.96
CA VAL A 30 -2.73 -5.84 12.84
C VAL A 30 -2.91 -4.72 11.82
N PRO A 31 -1.81 -4.24 11.21
CA PRO A 31 -1.91 -3.33 10.10
C PRO A 31 -2.48 -4.05 8.86
N LEU A 32 -3.22 -3.32 8.03
CA LEU A 32 -3.69 -3.81 6.75
C LEU A 32 -2.85 -3.20 5.61
N ARG A 33 -2.08 -4.03 4.95
CA ARG A 33 -1.28 -3.62 3.78
C ARG A 33 -2.13 -2.99 2.67
N GLN A 34 -3.37 -3.44 2.53
CA GLN A 34 -4.32 -2.94 1.53
C GLN A 34 -4.72 -1.48 1.80
N LEU A 35 -4.77 -1.05 3.07
CA LEU A 35 -5.00 0.35 3.42
C LEU A 35 -3.81 1.22 3.01
N SER A 36 -2.60 0.84 3.41
CA SER A 36 -1.38 1.56 3.05
C SER A 36 -1.15 1.60 1.53
N ALA A 37 -1.54 0.54 0.81
CA ALA A 37 -1.47 0.44 -0.65
C ALA A 37 -2.71 1.04 -1.36
N ARG A 38 -3.69 1.56 -0.63
CA ARG A 38 -4.98 2.10 -1.11
C ARG A 38 -5.70 1.16 -2.10
N GLN A 39 -5.67 -0.12 -1.81
CA GLN A 39 -6.32 -1.15 -2.62
C GLN A 39 -7.79 -1.34 -2.21
N PHE A 40 -8.56 -0.27 -2.15
CA PHE A 40 -9.95 -0.26 -1.67
C PHE A 40 -10.91 -1.11 -2.53
N GLY A 41 -10.53 -1.46 -3.75
CA GLY A 41 -11.24 -2.46 -4.57
C GLY A 41 -11.08 -3.91 -4.11
N HIS A 42 -10.27 -4.19 -3.08
CA HIS A 42 -10.07 -5.54 -2.57
C HIS A 42 -11.38 -6.12 -2.02
N TRP A 43 -11.59 -7.43 -2.23
CA TRP A 43 -12.85 -8.10 -1.86
C TRP A 43 -13.20 -7.97 -0.37
N MET A 44 -12.20 -7.87 0.51
CA MET A 44 -12.39 -7.77 1.96
C MET A 44 -13.21 -6.55 2.40
N PHE A 45 -13.20 -5.45 1.61
CA PHE A 45 -13.92 -4.23 1.95
C PHE A 45 -15.39 -4.20 1.46
N ARG A 46 -15.85 -5.25 0.78
CA ARG A 46 -17.20 -5.26 0.18
C ARG A 46 -18.31 -5.51 1.18
N LYS A 47 -18.05 -6.31 2.20
CA LYS A 47 -18.99 -6.72 3.24
C LYS A 47 -18.26 -6.96 4.55
N PRO A 48 -18.90 -6.77 5.72
CA PRO A 48 -18.30 -7.06 7.03
C PRO A 48 -17.74 -8.49 7.13
N LEU A 49 -18.47 -9.48 6.60
CA LEU A 49 -18.05 -10.88 6.61
C LEU A 49 -16.72 -11.09 5.89
N ASN A 50 -16.46 -10.36 4.82
CA ASN A 50 -15.27 -10.60 4.01
C ASN A 50 -13.96 -10.27 4.74
N ILE A 51 -13.94 -9.20 5.55
CA ILE A 51 -12.75 -8.87 6.35
C ILE A 51 -12.55 -9.86 7.49
N LEU A 52 -13.63 -10.38 8.06
CA LEU A 52 -13.55 -11.42 9.08
C LEU A 52 -13.01 -12.72 8.49
N LEU A 53 -13.46 -13.13 7.31
CA LEU A 53 -12.95 -14.31 6.60
C LEU A 53 -11.50 -14.16 6.15
N GLU A 54 -11.04 -12.92 5.91
CA GLU A 54 -9.64 -12.67 5.53
C GLU A 54 -8.71 -12.61 6.76
N GLN A 55 -9.19 -12.07 7.89
CA GLN A 55 -8.33 -11.74 9.02
C GLN A 55 -8.73 -12.44 10.33
N ALA A 56 -10.02 -12.49 10.69
CA ALA A 56 -10.45 -13.02 11.98
C ALA A 56 -10.35 -14.55 12.07
N VAL A 57 -10.36 -15.25 10.94
CA VAL A 57 -10.12 -16.69 10.88
C VAL A 57 -8.77 -17.10 11.52
N HIS A 58 -7.76 -16.23 11.48
CA HIS A 58 -6.45 -16.51 12.06
C HIS A 58 -6.49 -16.61 13.59
N PRO A 59 -6.93 -15.58 14.36
CA PRO A 59 -7.05 -15.70 15.80
C PRO A 59 -8.16 -16.68 16.21
N LEU A 60 -9.32 -16.68 15.56
CA LEU A 60 -10.42 -17.60 15.88
C LEU A 60 -10.02 -19.06 15.78
N SER A 61 -9.26 -19.44 14.75
CA SER A 61 -8.80 -20.83 14.63
C SER A 61 -7.95 -21.28 15.82
N GLN A 62 -7.14 -20.38 16.39
CA GLN A 62 -6.34 -20.67 17.58
C GLN A 62 -7.20 -20.73 18.85
N VAL A 63 -8.20 -19.86 18.94
CA VAL A 63 -9.18 -19.88 20.05
C VAL A 63 -9.99 -21.17 20.04
N LEU A 64 -10.59 -21.55 18.92
CA LEU A 64 -11.38 -22.76 18.81
C LEU A 64 -10.56 -24.04 19.07
N ASP A 65 -9.34 -24.08 18.55
CA ASP A 65 -8.44 -25.22 18.75
C ASP A 65 -8.14 -25.47 20.24
N LEU A 66 -8.01 -24.39 21.03
CA LEU A 66 -7.70 -24.50 22.47
C LEU A 66 -8.94 -24.53 23.36
N ALA A 67 -9.90 -23.63 23.12
CA ALA A 67 -11.10 -23.47 23.95
C ALA A 67 -12.25 -24.44 23.58
N GLY A 68 -12.20 -25.07 22.41
CA GLY A 68 -13.23 -25.95 21.89
C GLY A 68 -14.32 -25.21 21.12
N SER A 69 -15.38 -25.95 20.74
CA SER A 69 -16.49 -25.41 19.94
C SER A 69 -17.28 -24.32 20.68
N VAL A 70 -17.73 -23.34 19.91
CA VAL A 70 -18.50 -22.19 20.43
C VAL A 70 -19.95 -22.60 20.72
N ARG A 71 -20.42 -22.37 21.95
CA ARG A 71 -21.83 -22.56 22.39
C ARG A 71 -22.63 -21.29 22.29
N GLU A 72 -22.05 -20.19 22.71
CA GLU A 72 -22.64 -18.86 22.69
C GLU A 72 -21.60 -17.83 22.36
N LEU A 73 -21.98 -16.81 21.63
CA LEU A 73 -21.10 -15.66 21.39
C LEU A 73 -21.86 -14.35 21.54
N SER A 74 -21.15 -13.33 22.03
CA SER A 74 -21.60 -11.95 22.09
C SER A 74 -20.55 -11.06 21.42
N VAL A 75 -21.01 -10.16 20.57
CA VAL A 75 -20.14 -9.28 19.80
C VAL A 75 -20.49 -7.83 20.05
N LEU A 76 -19.51 -7.05 20.47
CA LEU A 76 -19.57 -5.59 20.51
C LEU A 76 -18.75 -5.06 19.33
N ALA A 77 -19.45 -4.75 18.24
CA ALA A 77 -18.82 -4.20 17.04
C ALA A 77 -18.73 -2.67 17.14
N GLU A 78 -17.63 -2.10 16.66
CA GLU A 78 -17.48 -0.65 16.48
C GLU A 78 -18.16 -0.19 15.19
N ASP A 79 -18.47 1.11 15.10
CA ASP A 79 -19.04 1.67 13.88
C ASP A 79 -18.01 1.64 12.74
N PRO A 80 -18.43 1.37 11.51
CA PRO A 80 -17.50 1.27 10.38
C PRO A 80 -16.84 2.62 10.07
N VAL A 81 -15.56 2.58 9.72
CA VAL A 81 -14.79 3.74 9.27
C VAL A 81 -14.86 3.86 7.75
N GLU A 82 -15.24 5.03 7.22
CA GLU A 82 -15.20 5.27 5.79
C GLU A 82 -13.76 5.53 5.32
N ILE A 83 -13.18 4.57 4.57
CA ILE A 83 -11.78 4.62 4.07
C ILE A 83 -11.67 5.20 2.65
N SER A 84 -12.77 5.27 1.95
CA SER A 84 -12.92 5.89 0.63
C SER A 84 -14.41 6.15 0.41
N PRO A 85 -14.83 7.14 -0.41
CA PRO A 85 -16.24 7.42 -0.65
C PRO A 85 -17.05 6.15 -0.96
N GLY A 86 -18.00 5.82 -0.08
CA GLY A 86 -18.85 4.64 -0.17
C GLY A 86 -18.19 3.30 0.17
N VAL A 87 -16.95 3.30 0.66
CA VAL A 87 -16.24 2.09 1.08
C VAL A 87 -15.99 2.11 2.59
N GLY A 88 -16.64 1.19 3.32
CA GLY A 88 -16.47 1.05 4.76
C GLY A 88 -15.46 0.00 5.16
N LEU A 89 -14.72 0.30 6.19
CA LEU A 89 -13.89 -0.64 6.90
C LEU A 89 -14.58 -1.01 8.23
N HIS A 90 -14.94 -2.27 8.37
CA HIS A 90 -15.43 -2.85 9.61
C HIS A 90 -14.23 -3.42 10.37
N ASN A 91 -13.50 -2.55 11.05
CA ASN A 91 -12.15 -2.85 11.50
C ASN A 91 -12.05 -3.39 12.91
N ALA A 92 -13.04 -3.18 13.78
CA ALA A 92 -12.88 -3.50 15.19
C ALA A 92 -14.14 -4.12 15.81
N CYS A 93 -13.91 -5.14 16.63
CA CYS A 93 -14.94 -5.71 17.52
C CYS A 93 -14.31 -6.41 18.73
N GLN A 94 -15.11 -6.51 19.80
CA GLN A 94 -14.82 -7.36 20.95
C GLN A 94 -15.79 -8.54 20.93
N VAL A 95 -15.26 -9.74 21.13
CA VAL A 95 -16.03 -10.98 21.07
C VAL A 95 -15.86 -11.74 22.37
N SER A 96 -16.97 -12.05 23.03
CA SER A 96 -17.01 -12.96 24.16
C SER A 96 -17.56 -14.30 23.71
N LEU A 97 -16.83 -15.37 23.95
CA LEU A 97 -17.12 -16.71 23.49
C LEU A 97 -17.27 -17.64 24.70
N ARG A 98 -18.38 -18.36 24.76
CA ARG A 98 -18.58 -19.49 25.68
C ARG A 98 -18.30 -20.78 24.89
N CYS A 99 -17.16 -21.38 25.18
CA CYS A 99 -16.71 -22.59 24.48
C CYS A 99 -16.78 -23.82 25.37
N ASP A 100 -16.61 -24.99 24.77
CA ASP A 100 -16.76 -26.29 25.48
C ASP A 100 -15.79 -26.51 26.63
N ARG A 101 -14.52 -26.04 26.45
CA ARG A 101 -13.45 -26.31 27.41
C ARG A 101 -13.22 -25.15 28.37
N MET A 102 -13.31 -23.91 27.87
CA MET A 102 -13.15 -22.70 28.68
C MET A 102 -13.75 -21.50 27.95
N PRO A 103 -14.22 -20.47 28.67
CA PRO A 103 -14.61 -19.19 28.05
C PRO A 103 -13.41 -18.51 27.40
N ALA A 104 -13.66 -17.75 26.33
CA ALA A 104 -12.65 -16.99 25.64
C ALA A 104 -13.12 -15.56 25.33
N HIS A 105 -12.19 -14.64 25.36
CA HIS A 105 -12.35 -13.27 24.93
C HIS A 105 -11.43 -12.99 23.77
N MET A 106 -11.94 -12.29 22.74
CA MET A 106 -11.10 -11.86 21.62
C MET A 106 -11.37 -10.39 21.31
N ARG A 107 -10.31 -9.60 21.30
CA ARG A 107 -10.28 -8.27 20.72
C ARG A 107 -9.71 -8.38 19.30
N PHE A 108 -10.53 -8.00 18.34
CA PHE A 108 -10.15 -7.98 16.92
C PHE A 108 -10.10 -6.54 16.43
N HIS A 109 -8.95 -6.12 15.89
CA HIS A 109 -8.78 -4.82 15.29
C HIS A 109 -7.81 -4.92 14.11
N VAL A 110 -8.24 -4.51 12.93
CA VAL A 110 -7.43 -4.46 11.72
C VAL A 110 -7.30 -3.02 11.21
N GLY A 111 -6.14 -2.71 10.65
CA GLY A 111 -5.76 -1.33 10.34
C GLY A 111 -5.02 -0.64 11.49
N ALA A 112 -4.72 -1.36 12.59
CA ALA A 112 -3.89 -0.86 13.68
C ALA A 112 -2.46 -0.56 13.21
N GLU A 113 -1.84 0.42 13.85
CA GLU A 113 -0.46 0.80 13.53
C GLU A 113 0.58 -0.13 14.13
N PHE A 114 0.33 -0.58 15.35
CA PHE A 114 1.22 -1.49 16.07
C PHE A 114 0.65 -2.90 16.07
N THR A 115 1.47 -3.87 15.68
CA THR A 115 1.04 -5.27 15.61
C THR A 115 1.02 -5.89 16.98
N VAL A 116 -0.14 -6.40 17.41
CA VAL A 116 -0.30 -7.25 18.59
C VAL A 116 -1.03 -8.52 18.16
N CYS A 117 -0.41 -9.67 18.36
CA CYS A 117 -1.04 -10.97 18.11
C CYS A 117 -0.74 -11.87 19.29
N ARG A 118 -1.46 -11.64 20.39
CA ARG A 118 -1.13 -12.21 21.71
C ARG A 118 -2.29 -13.00 22.27
N MET A 119 -1.99 -14.24 22.64
CA MET A 119 -2.89 -15.12 23.35
C MET A 119 -2.40 -15.32 24.79
N THR A 120 -3.28 -15.15 25.74
CA THR A 120 -3.04 -15.34 27.17
C THR A 120 -4.03 -16.38 27.69
N VAL A 121 -3.54 -17.42 28.33
CA VAL A 121 -4.37 -18.43 29.01
C VAL A 121 -4.08 -18.38 30.49
N VAL A 122 -5.12 -18.08 31.28
CA VAL A 122 -5.05 -18.07 32.74
C VAL A 122 -5.50 -19.43 33.26
N CYS A 123 -4.67 -20.02 34.12
CA CYS A 123 -4.90 -21.32 34.75
C CYS A 123 -4.93 -21.16 36.28
N ASP A 124 -5.21 -22.26 37.01
CA ASP A 124 -5.28 -22.24 38.46
C ASP A 124 -3.94 -21.86 39.13
N ASP A 125 -2.83 -22.32 38.59
CA ASP A 125 -1.49 -22.19 39.19
C ASP A 125 -0.52 -21.36 38.32
N GLY A 126 -0.98 -20.74 37.26
CA GLY A 126 -0.13 -19.92 36.42
C GLY A 126 -0.82 -19.33 35.19
N VAL A 127 -0.02 -18.61 34.41
CA VAL A 127 -0.46 -17.96 33.17
C VAL A 127 0.51 -18.34 32.04
N ALA A 128 -0.03 -18.71 30.89
CA ALA A 128 0.72 -18.90 29.66
C ALA A 128 0.46 -17.76 28.67
N VAL A 129 1.51 -17.15 28.13
CA VAL A 129 1.41 -16.05 27.16
C VAL A 129 2.21 -16.40 25.91
N ALA A 130 1.55 -16.31 24.76
CA ALA A 130 2.19 -16.47 23.45
C ALA A 130 1.97 -15.22 22.59
N ASP A 131 3.05 -14.64 22.05
CA ASP A 131 3.01 -13.59 21.05
C ASP A 131 3.41 -14.21 19.70
N MET A 132 2.44 -14.26 18.79
CA MET A 132 2.60 -14.98 17.51
C MET A 132 3.52 -14.26 16.53
N PHE A 133 3.48 -12.91 16.51
CA PHE A 133 4.34 -12.13 15.62
C PHE A 133 5.76 -12.02 16.12
N ALA A 134 5.94 -11.84 17.42
CA ALA A 134 7.26 -11.85 18.03
C ALA A 134 7.86 -13.26 18.10
N ASN A 135 7.04 -14.31 17.87
CA ASN A 135 7.37 -15.73 18.09
C ASN A 135 7.97 -15.94 19.48
N GLN A 136 7.27 -15.44 20.49
CA GLN A 136 7.68 -15.51 21.90
C GLN A 136 6.61 -16.23 22.71
N PHE A 137 7.08 -17.04 23.65
CA PHE A 137 6.26 -17.74 24.61
C PHE A 137 6.90 -17.63 26.00
N HIS A 138 6.09 -17.37 27.04
CA HIS A 138 6.55 -17.41 28.40
C HIS A 138 5.42 -17.80 29.35
N THR A 139 5.80 -18.23 30.55
CA THR A 139 4.87 -18.58 31.62
C THR A 139 5.18 -17.78 32.86
N LEU A 140 4.11 -17.52 33.62
CA LEU A 140 4.17 -17.06 35.00
C LEU A 140 3.63 -18.22 35.85
N GLU A 141 4.47 -18.85 36.66
CA GLU A 141 4.11 -20.04 37.41
C GLU A 141 4.24 -19.77 38.90
N ARG A 142 3.30 -20.30 39.68
CA ARG A 142 3.36 -20.26 41.12
C ARG A 142 4.49 -21.13 41.64
N SER A 143 5.25 -20.65 42.61
CA SER A 143 6.27 -21.42 43.29
C SER A 143 5.83 -21.79 44.73
N ALA A 144 6.65 -22.55 45.41
CA ALA A 144 6.41 -22.97 46.80
C ALA A 144 6.80 -21.87 47.85
N TYR A 145 7.21 -20.70 47.38
CA TYR A 145 7.70 -19.62 48.25
C TYR A 145 6.61 -18.60 48.56
N MET A 146 6.89 -17.74 49.54
CA MET A 146 6.00 -16.61 49.87
C MET A 146 5.87 -15.63 48.72
N GLU A 147 4.74 -14.96 48.64
CA GLU A 147 4.28 -14.12 47.53
C GLU A 147 5.33 -13.16 46.94
N PRO A 148 6.13 -12.39 47.72
CA PRO A 148 7.16 -11.50 47.15
C PRO A 148 8.31 -12.26 46.47
N VAL A 149 8.70 -13.43 47.01
CA VAL A 149 9.75 -14.27 46.44
C VAL A 149 9.22 -14.98 45.19
N ASP A 150 7.99 -15.47 45.25
CA ASP A 150 7.30 -16.08 44.13
C ASP A 150 7.18 -15.11 42.95
N ALA A 151 6.71 -13.90 43.17
CA ALA A 151 6.60 -12.85 42.16
C ALA A 151 7.96 -12.54 41.50
N TRP A 152 9.05 -12.44 42.31
CA TRP A 152 10.38 -12.20 41.78
C TRP A 152 10.92 -13.38 40.95
N LEU A 153 10.76 -14.61 41.42
CA LEU A 153 11.19 -15.82 40.71
C LEU A 153 10.44 -15.99 39.38
N SER A 154 9.13 -15.82 39.39
CA SER A 154 8.28 -15.90 38.22
C SER A 154 8.64 -14.83 37.18
N ALA A 155 8.79 -13.56 37.61
CA ALA A 155 9.23 -12.48 36.74
C ALA A 155 10.61 -12.74 36.12
N ARG A 156 11.57 -13.23 36.91
CA ARG A 156 12.92 -13.55 36.43
C ARG A 156 12.90 -14.70 35.42
N ALA A 157 12.13 -15.74 35.67
CA ALA A 157 11.99 -16.89 34.75
C ALA A 157 11.37 -16.46 33.42
N SER A 158 10.29 -15.69 33.47
CA SER A 158 9.62 -15.14 32.30
C SER A 158 10.56 -14.21 31.50
N ALA A 159 11.27 -13.29 32.16
CA ALA A 159 12.23 -12.41 31.51
C ALA A 159 13.34 -13.19 30.77
N LYS A 160 13.86 -14.26 31.39
CA LYS A 160 14.85 -15.14 30.76
C LYS A 160 14.30 -15.84 29.52
N GLN A 161 13.05 -16.33 29.57
CA GLN A 161 12.39 -16.97 28.43
C GLN A 161 12.25 -15.98 27.27
N VAL A 162 11.72 -14.79 27.52
CA VAL A 162 11.52 -13.75 26.49
C VAL A 162 12.86 -13.30 25.89
N ALA A 163 13.88 -13.01 26.72
CA ALA A 163 15.19 -12.59 26.24
C ALA A 163 15.90 -13.65 25.38
N SER A 164 15.87 -14.93 25.80
CA SER A 164 16.50 -16.02 25.06
C SER A 164 15.83 -16.27 23.72
N GLN A 165 14.50 -16.19 23.66
CA GLN A 165 13.74 -16.34 22.42
C GLN A 165 13.92 -15.15 21.48
N GLY A 166 13.95 -13.92 22.00
CA GLY A 166 14.25 -12.72 21.20
C GLY A 166 15.64 -12.82 20.56
N PHE A 167 16.64 -13.30 21.28
CA PHE A 167 17.96 -13.57 20.71
C PHE A 167 17.91 -14.69 19.64
N ALA A 168 17.17 -15.75 19.88
CA ALA A 168 17.01 -16.84 18.91
C ALA A 168 16.35 -16.35 17.61
N VAL A 169 15.31 -15.51 17.69
CA VAL A 169 14.66 -14.89 16.53
C VAL A 169 15.65 -14.04 15.73
N LEU A 170 16.46 -13.20 16.41
CA LEU A 170 17.50 -12.40 15.76
C LEU A 170 18.56 -13.28 15.08
N ARG A 171 19.08 -14.26 15.80
CA ARG A 171 20.05 -15.23 15.25
C ARG A 171 19.50 -15.94 14.01
N ASP A 172 18.27 -16.43 14.08
CA ASP A 172 17.65 -17.19 13.00
C ASP A 172 17.35 -16.28 11.79
N TYR A 173 17.01 -15.01 12.01
CA TYR A 173 16.92 -14.02 10.94
C TYR A 173 18.27 -13.82 10.23
N VAL A 174 19.36 -13.66 10.98
CA VAL A 174 20.71 -13.52 10.41
C VAL A 174 21.08 -14.77 9.61
N MET A 175 20.86 -15.96 10.17
CA MET A 175 21.13 -17.26 9.51
C MET A 175 20.27 -17.44 8.24
N ALA A 176 18.99 -17.06 8.28
CA ALA A 176 18.11 -17.11 7.11
C ALA A 176 18.54 -16.11 6.03
N THR A 177 19.01 -14.93 6.43
CA THR A 177 19.56 -13.94 5.50
C THR A 177 20.82 -14.45 4.83
N ALA A 178 21.68 -15.16 5.56
CA ALA A 178 22.86 -15.85 5.05
C ALA A 178 22.55 -17.17 4.30
N LYS A 179 21.28 -17.56 4.16
CA LYS A 179 20.83 -18.84 3.57
C LYS A 179 21.32 -20.10 4.29
N LEU A 180 21.78 -19.98 5.51
CA LEU A 180 22.17 -21.13 6.34
C LEU A 180 20.97 -21.81 7.02
N LYS A 181 19.83 -21.12 7.05
CA LYS A 181 18.52 -21.63 7.49
C LYS A 181 17.40 -21.19 6.54
N PRO A 182 16.24 -21.87 6.52
CA PRO A 182 15.02 -21.37 5.89
C PRO A 182 14.56 -20.04 6.51
N ARG A 183 13.60 -19.38 5.87
CA ARG A 183 12.93 -18.19 6.45
C ARG A 183 12.44 -18.47 7.87
N SER A 184 12.54 -17.48 8.74
CA SER A 184 12.25 -17.60 10.17
C SER A 184 11.20 -16.59 10.66
N ASP A 185 10.54 -15.87 9.74
CA ASP A 185 9.43 -15.00 10.13
C ASP A 185 8.21 -15.82 10.59
N ALA A 186 7.44 -15.25 11.51
CA ALA A 186 6.31 -15.94 12.16
C ALA A 186 5.28 -16.50 11.17
N PHE A 187 4.99 -15.77 10.09
CA PHE A 187 4.06 -16.22 9.06
C PHE A 187 4.57 -17.46 8.33
N TYR A 188 5.84 -17.44 7.90
CA TYR A 188 6.45 -18.58 7.24
C TYR A 188 6.53 -19.81 8.14
N LEU A 189 6.88 -19.62 9.41
CA LEU A 189 6.96 -20.72 10.38
C LEU A 189 5.58 -21.36 10.61
N GLY A 190 4.53 -20.56 10.75
CA GLY A 190 3.16 -21.05 10.89
C GLY A 190 2.69 -21.82 9.66
N MET A 191 2.93 -21.28 8.45
CA MET A 191 2.57 -21.94 7.19
C MET A 191 3.35 -23.25 7.00
N ARG A 192 4.65 -23.25 7.27
CA ARG A 192 5.48 -24.47 7.21
C ARG A 192 5.00 -25.52 8.18
N GLY A 193 4.69 -25.13 9.43
CA GLY A 193 4.15 -26.03 10.44
C GLY A 193 2.83 -26.68 10.03
N SER A 194 1.93 -25.88 9.43
CA SER A 194 0.66 -26.37 8.89
C SER A 194 0.85 -27.42 7.79
N LEU A 195 1.74 -27.13 6.83
CA LEU A 195 2.04 -28.08 5.75
C LEU A 195 2.69 -29.37 6.30
N GLN A 196 3.62 -29.24 7.23
CA GLN A 196 4.27 -30.40 7.85
C GLN A 196 3.25 -31.27 8.59
N ALA A 197 2.35 -30.68 9.37
CA ALA A 197 1.29 -31.40 10.08
C ALA A 197 0.37 -32.14 9.10
N PHE A 198 -0.06 -31.47 8.04
CA PHE A 198 -0.92 -32.07 7.02
C PHE A 198 -0.28 -33.29 6.36
N TYR A 199 0.98 -33.19 5.92
CA TYR A 199 1.67 -34.34 5.31
C TYR A 199 1.96 -35.46 6.30
N GLU A 200 2.21 -35.15 7.58
CA GLU A 200 2.40 -36.16 8.62
C GLU A 200 1.10 -36.94 8.88
N GLU A 201 -0.05 -36.22 8.94
CA GLU A 201 -1.36 -36.86 9.10
C GLU A 201 -1.71 -37.76 7.90
N LEU A 202 -1.41 -37.32 6.67
CA LEU A 202 -1.57 -38.16 5.47
C LEU A 202 -0.71 -39.42 5.54
N ARG A 203 0.53 -39.29 5.99
CA ARG A 203 1.48 -40.42 6.08
C ARG A 203 1.07 -41.44 7.13
N THR A 204 0.52 -40.98 8.25
CA THR A 204 0.07 -41.83 9.35
C THR A 204 -1.35 -42.35 9.20
N GLN A 205 -2.04 -41.98 8.11
CA GLN A 205 -3.47 -42.25 7.88
C GLN A 205 -4.38 -41.79 9.03
N GLY A 206 -3.90 -40.77 9.76
CA GLY A 206 -4.63 -40.13 10.85
C GLY A 206 -5.80 -39.27 10.33
N LYS A 207 -6.73 -38.96 11.24
CA LYS A 207 -7.74 -37.94 10.95
C LYS A 207 -7.08 -36.57 11.05
N PRO A 208 -7.31 -35.67 10.05
CA PRO A 208 -6.80 -34.31 10.11
C PRO A 208 -7.30 -33.60 11.37
N ARG A 209 -6.39 -32.97 12.10
CA ARG A 209 -6.76 -32.14 13.27
C ARG A 209 -7.65 -30.97 12.86
N ILE A 210 -7.46 -30.46 11.64
CA ILE A 210 -8.26 -29.42 11.00
C ILE A 210 -9.01 -30.08 9.86
N ASP A 211 -10.24 -30.46 10.11
CA ASP A 211 -11.14 -31.06 9.12
C ASP A 211 -12.14 -30.02 8.56
N LEU A 212 -13.02 -30.46 7.68
CA LEU A 212 -14.09 -29.63 7.12
C LEU A 212 -15.06 -29.12 8.18
N ASN A 213 -15.33 -29.90 9.25
CA ASN A 213 -16.24 -29.48 10.30
C ASN A 213 -15.67 -28.30 11.08
N PHE A 214 -14.37 -28.37 11.41
CA PHE A 214 -13.67 -27.24 12.02
C PHE A 214 -13.71 -25.99 11.14
N GLY A 215 -13.47 -26.14 9.82
CA GLY A 215 -13.57 -25.02 8.88
C GLY A 215 -14.98 -24.45 8.78
N THR A 216 -16.01 -25.30 8.77
CA THR A 216 -17.41 -24.89 8.73
C THR A 216 -17.80 -24.12 9.99
N GLU A 217 -17.41 -24.61 11.17
CA GLU A 217 -17.64 -23.91 12.44
C GLU A 217 -16.95 -22.54 12.46
N LEU A 218 -15.71 -22.45 12.01
CA LEU A 218 -14.96 -21.21 11.95
C LEU A 218 -15.66 -20.16 11.07
N VAL A 219 -16.17 -20.57 9.91
CA VAL A 219 -16.96 -19.69 9.02
C VAL A 219 -18.27 -19.28 9.68
N ALA A 220 -18.99 -20.20 10.32
CA ALA A 220 -20.24 -19.89 11.00
C ALA A 220 -20.05 -18.86 12.14
N VAL A 221 -18.95 -18.94 12.88
CA VAL A 221 -18.60 -17.93 13.90
C VAL A 221 -18.33 -16.57 13.24
N CYS A 222 -17.61 -16.52 12.12
CA CYS A 222 -17.39 -15.28 11.37
C CYS A 222 -18.72 -14.67 10.86
N GLU A 223 -19.67 -15.50 10.40
CA GLU A 223 -20.99 -15.04 9.97
C GLU A 223 -21.80 -14.42 11.12
N GLN A 224 -21.78 -15.06 12.28
CA GLN A 224 -22.42 -14.52 13.47
C GLN A 224 -21.78 -13.22 13.94
N MET A 225 -20.44 -13.11 13.89
CA MET A 225 -19.75 -11.86 14.18
C MET A 225 -20.12 -10.76 13.18
N ALA A 226 -20.21 -11.10 11.89
CA ALA A 226 -20.55 -10.14 10.84
C ALA A 226 -21.95 -9.54 11.01
N ALA A 227 -22.90 -10.29 11.58
CA ALA A 227 -24.25 -9.82 11.83
C ALA A 227 -24.33 -8.68 12.87
N ALA A 228 -23.31 -8.50 13.70
CA ALA A 228 -23.24 -7.42 14.69
C ALA A 228 -22.75 -6.08 14.09
N PHE A 229 -22.13 -6.09 12.92
CA PHE A 229 -21.64 -4.86 12.30
C PHE A 229 -22.76 -4.08 11.61
N LYS A 230 -22.78 -2.77 11.83
CA LYS A 230 -23.70 -1.88 11.13
C LYS A 230 -23.25 -1.66 9.68
N PRO A 231 -24.17 -1.52 8.71
CA PRO A 231 -23.79 -1.09 7.38
C PRO A 231 -23.34 0.38 7.39
N LEU A 232 -22.48 0.75 6.43
CA LEU A 232 -22.23 2.18 6.18
C LEU A 232 -23.54 2.88 5.81
N PRO A 233 -23.72 4.14 6.23
CA PRO A 233 -24.78 4.99 5.67
C PRO A 233 -24.63 5.03 4.14
N ALA A 234 -25.75 4.89 3.43
CA ALA A 234 -25.74 4.99 1.98
C ALA A 234 -25.18 6.39 1.58
N PRO A 235 -24.22 6.47 0.67
CA PRO A 235 -23.71 7.77 0.21
C PRO A 235 -24.88 8.59 -0.35
N ALA A 236 -24.94 9.88 0.00
CA ALA A 236 -25.92 10.78 -0.57
C ALA A 236 -25.80 10.75 -2.10
N THR A 237 -26.87 10.37 -2.79
CA THR A 237 -26.89 10.31 -4.25
C THR A 237 -26.71 11.75 -4.75
N PRO A 238 -25.60 12.09 -5.46
CA PRO A 238 -25.46 13.42 -6.01
C PRO A 238 -26.63 13.68 -6.96
N ALA A 239 -27.17 14.91 -6.90
CA ALA A 239 -28.18 15.33 -7.87
C ALA A 239 -27.64 15.07 -9.28
N LEU A 240 -28.43 14.41 -10.12
CA LEU A 240 -28.09 14.09 -11.50
C LEU A 240 -27.84 15.39 -12.28
N ALA A 241 -26.58 15.77 -12.44
CA ALA A 241 -26.21 16.81 -13.39
C ALA A 241 -26.56 16.36 -14.81
N ALA A 242 -26.87 17.32 -15.70
CA ALA A 242 -27.09 17.00 -17.11
C ALA A 242 -25.86 16.31 -17.71
N ALA A 243 -26.07 15.32 -18.59
CA ALA A 243 -24.97 14.64 -19.24
C ALA A 243 -24.17 15.61 -20.13
N PRO A 244 -22.83 15.65 -20.04
CA PRO A 244 -22.01 16.48 -20.89
C PRO A 244 -22.14 16.09 -22.36
N THR A 245 -22.09 17.07 -23.27
CA THR A 245 -22.29 16.90 -24.72
C THR A 245 -21.02 17.13 -25.53
N GLY A 246 -19.91 17.50 -24.87
CA GLY A 246 -18.63 17.79 -25.51
C GLY A 246 -17.95 16.56 -26.15
N GLU A 247 -16.75 16.79 -26.71
CA GLU A 247 -15.98 15.74 -27.37
C GLU A 247 -15.63 14.59 -26.40
N LEU A 248 -15.54 13.39 -26.97
CA LEU A 248 -15.19 12.19 -26.22
C LEU A 248 -13.68 12.17 -25.95
N VAL A 249 -13.29 11.99 -24.69
CA VAL A 249 -11.90 11.76 -24.27
C VAL A 249 -11.78 10.36 -23.67
N VAL A 250 -10.87 9.56 -24.22
CA VAL A 250 -10.55 8.26 -23.61
C VAL A 250 -9.47 8.44 -22.57
N VAL A 251 -9.69 7.88 -21.36
CA VAL A 251 -8.72 7.91 -20.25
C VAL A 251 -8.30 6.50 -19.91
N LEU A 252 -7.07 6.16 -20.30
CA LEU A 252 -6.41 4.91 -19.91
C LEU A 252 -5.75 5.08 -18.55
N GLY A 253 -6.08 4.19 -17.60
CA GLY A 253 -5.65 4.35 -16.20
C GLY A 253 -6.48 5.37 -15.41
N GLY A 254 -7.69 5.70 -15.90
CA GLY A 254 -8.60 6.67 -15.29
C GLY A 254 -9.06 6.29 -13.88
N THR A 255 -9.04 5.01 -13.50
CA THR A 255 -9.41 4.55 -12.15
C THR A 255 -8.30 4.71 -11.11
N GLY A 256 -7.11 5.17 -11.51
CA GLY A 256 -6.01 5.50 -10.60
C GLY A 256 -6.19 6.84 -9.91
N PHE A 257 -5.25 7.18 -9.01
CA PHE A 257 -5.28 8.42 -8.22
C PHE A 257 -5.37 9.68 -9.11
N ILE A 258 -4.39 9.95 -9.96
CA ILE A 258 -4.44 11.11 -10.86
C ILE A 258 -5.58 10.96 -11.87
N GLY A 259 -5.85 9.72 -12.31
CA GLY A 259 -6.85 9.42 -13.32
C GLY A 259 -8.27 9.80 -12.90
N SER A 260 -8.69 9.51 -11.67
CA SER A 260 -10.01 9.84 -11.16
C SER A 260 -10.24 11.36 -11.08
N HIS A 261 -9.22 12.11 -10.68
CA HIS A 261 -9.27 13.57 -10.69
C HIS A 261 -9.26 14.14 -12.12
N THR A 262 -8.54 13.50 -13.05
CA THR A 262 -8.56 13.88 -14.48
C THR A 262 -9.94 13.64 -15.10
N VAL A 263 -10.59 12.50 -14.76
CA VAL A 263 -11.97 12.21 -15.18
C VAL A 263 -12.94 13.25 -14.66
N ALA A 264 -12.83 13.62 -13.37
CA ALA A 264 -13.66 14.68 -12.78
C ALA A 264 -13.47 16.01 -13.52
N ALA A 265 -12.22 16.43 -13.73
CA ALA A 265 -11.90 17.69 -14.42
C ALA A 265 -12.41 17.73 -15.87
N LEU A 266 -12.35 16.61 -16.60
CA LEU A 266 -12.92 16.50 -17.96
C LEU A 266 -14.43 16.69 -17.96
N LEU A 267 -15.13 16.01 -17.03
CA LEU A 267 -16.59 16.13 -16.90
C LEU A 267 -17.01 17.56 -16.52
N ASP A 268 -16.26 18.20 -15.62
CA ASP A 268 -16.49 19.58 -15.19
C ASP A 268 -16.29 20.60 -16.34
N GLN A 269 -15.44 20.27 -17.33
CA GLN A 269 -15.28 21.02 -18.57
C GLN A 269 -16.27 20.62 -19.69
N GLY A 270 -17.22 19.75 -19.39
CA GLY A 270 -18.27 19.34 -20.33
C GLY A 270 -17.88 18.24 -21.32
N HIS A 271 -16.74 17.59 -21.16
CA HIS A 271 -16.32 16.45 -22.00
C HIS A 271 -17.06 15.17 -21.62
N ARG A 272 -17.34 14.31 -22.60
CA ARG A 272 -17.71 12.92 -22.38
C ARG A 272 -16.44 12.13 -22.15
N VAL A 273 -16.46 11.17 -21.22
CA VAL A 273 -15.27 10.42 -20.85
C VAL A 273 -15.49 8.93 -20.99
N ARG A 274 -14.62 8.25 -21.73
CA ARG A 274 -14.55 6.79 -21.74
C ARG A 274 -13.33 6.33 -20.97
N VAL A 275 -13.54 5.54 -19.91
CA VAL A 275 -12.49 5.01 -19.05
C VAL A 275 -12.27 3.54 -19.36
N MET A 276 -11.04 3.16 -19.71
CA MET A 276 -10.69 1.75 -19.79
C MET A 276 -10.14 1.27 -18.45
N ALA A 277 -10.75 0.23 -17.89
CA ALA A 277 -10.41 -0.33 -16.58
C ALA A 277 -10.33 -1.87 -16.63
N ARG A 278 -9.36 -2.46 -15.91
CA ARG A 278 -9.23 -3.93 -15.77
C ARG A 278 -10.32 -4.52 -14.89
N GLY A 279 -10.71 -3.81 -13.85
CA GLY A 279 -11.77 -4.17 -12.91
C GLY A 279 -12.77 -3.03 -12.77
N VAL A 280 -14.05 -3.39 -12.67
CA VAL A 280 -15.17 -2.43 -12.61
C VAL A 280 -15.91 -2.48 -11.26
N ASN A 281 -15.35 -3.19 -10.29
CA ASN A 281 -15.92 -3.30 -8.96
C ASN A 281 -15.39 -2.20 -8.04
N ASN A 282 -16.25 -1.63 -7.19
CA ASN A 282 -15.90 -0.60 -6.21
C ASN A 282 -15.21 0.61 -6.85
N LEU A 283 -15.80 1.14 -7.90
CA LEU A 283 -15.33 2.37 -8.53
C LEU A 283 -15.74 3.59 -7.68
N GLN A 284 -14.90 4.62 -7.68
CA GLN A 284 -15.21 5.87 -7.01
C GLN A 284 -16.48 6.52 -7.57
N PRO A 285 -17.21 7.34 -6.79
CA PRO A 285 -18.48 7.97 -7.21
C PRO A 285 -18.40 8.76 -8.52
N VAL A 286 -17.23 9.32 -8.85
CA VAL A 286 -17.01 10.06 -10.11
C VAL A 286 -17.35 9.22 -11.34
N PHE A 287 -17.17 7.91 -11.29
CA PHE A 287 -17.47 7.01 -12.41
C PHE A 287 -18.96 6.71 -12.61
N SER A 288 -19.80 7.11 -11.66
CA SER A 288 -21.26 7.05 -11.78
C SER A 288 -21.88 8.36 -12.32
N ARG A 289 -21.05 9.38 -12.56
CA ARG A 289 -21.53 10.66 -13.12
C ARG A 289 -22.00 10.47 -14.56
N PRO A 290 -23.06 11.21 -14.99
CA PRO A 290 -23.46 11.25 -16.39
C PRO A 290 -22.30 11.65 -17.31
N GLY A 291 -22.20 10.99 -18.47
CA GLY A 291 -21.11 11.24 -19.43
C GLY A 291 -19.89 10.36 -19.25
N VAL A 292 -19.88 9.46 -18.25
CA VAL A 292 -18.84 8.43 -18.10
C VAL A 292 -19.27 7.11 -18.71
N GLU A 293 -18.44 6.59 -19.60
CA GLU A 293 -18.55 5.24 -20.16
C GLU A 293 -17.36 4.40 -19.64
N ILE A 294 -17.62 3.20 -19.13
CA ILE A 294 -16.56 2.30 -18.69
C ILE A 294 -16.44 1.13 -19.62
N VAL A 295 -15.23 0.91 -20.13
CA VAL A 295 -14.88 -0.21 -21.00
C VAL A 295 -13.89 -1.11 -20.28
N ARG A 296 -14.24 -2.39 -20.12
CA ARG A 296 -13.33 -3.36 -19.53
C ARG A 296 -12.23 -3.74 -20.50
N GLY A 297 -10.95 -3.65 -20.08
CA GLY A 297 -9.82 -4.01 -20.94
C GLY A 297 -8.47 -3.82 -20.23
N ASP A 298 -7.40 -4.33 -20.87
CA ASP A 298 -6.01 -4.17 -20.43
C ASP A 298 -5.21 -3.40 -21.50
N VAL A 299 -4.44 -2.39 -21.09
CA VAL A 299 -3.56 -1.59 -21.98
C VAL A 299 -2.45 -2.43 -22.64
N LYS A 300 -2.22 -3.64 -22.19
CA LYS A 300 -1.30 -4.61 -22.79
C LYS A 300 -1.94 -5.40 -23.92
N ASN A 301 -3.25 -5.30 -24.12
CA ASN A 301 -3.99 -5.99 -25.17
C ASN A 301 -4.39 -5.00 -26.25
N LYS A 302 -3.86 -5.19 -27.46
CA LYS A 302 -4.11 -4.30 -28.59
C LYS A 302 -5.61 -4.24 -28.97
N VAL A 303 -6.32 -5.37 -28.95
CA VAL A 303 -7.75 -5.43 -29.27
C VAL A 303 -8.59 -4.64 -28.26
N ASP A 304 -8.23 -4.71 -26.97
CA ASP A 304 -8.91 -3.91 -25.94
C ASP A 304 -8.68 -2.42 -26.15
N LEU A 305 -7.43 -2.03 -26.52
CA LEU A 305 -7.09 -0.65 -26.83
C LEU A 305 -7.87 -0.14 -28.06
N GLU A 306 -7.91 -0.89 -29.16
CA GLU A 306 -8.65 -0.54 -30.37
C GLU A 306 -10.13 -0.31 -30.06
N ARG A 307 -10.75 -1.22 -29.30
CA ARG A 307 -12.14 -1.10 -28.85
C ARG A 307 -12.36 0.16 -27.99
N ALA A 308 -11.46 0.43 -27.04
CA ALA A 308 -11.59 1.57 -26.14
C ALA A 308 -11.40 2.92 -26.84
N ILE A 309 -10.49 2.99 -27.81
CA ILE A 309 -10.07 4.23 -28.50
C ILE A 309 -10.99 4.57 -29.67
N THR A 310 -11.67 3.59 -30.27
CA THR A 310 -12.53 3.80 -31.44
C THR A 310 -13.51 4.97 -31.24
N GLY A 311 -13.50 5.90 -32.21
CA GLY A 311 -14.39 7.06 -32.26
C GLY A 311 -14.03 8.21 -31.30
N ALA A 312 -12.89 8.13 -30.61
CA ALA A 312 -12.45 9.20 -29.71
C ALA A 312 -11.43 10.11 -30.39
N PRO A 313 -11.65 11.43 -30.40
CA PRO A 313 -10.66 12.38 -30.92
C PRO A 313 -9.45 12.56 -30.00
N TYR A 314 -9.57 12.28 -28.73
CA TYR A 314 -8.53 12.51 -27.74
C TYR A 314 -8.32 11.31 -26.82
N VAL A 315 -7.06 11.06 -26.48
CA VAL A 315 -6.66 9.99 -25.55
C VAL A 315 -5.69 10.53 -24.50
N ILE A 316 -6.00 10.29 -23.24
CA ILE A 316 -5.08 10.54 -22.09
C ILE A 316 -4.60 9.18 -21.59
N ASN A 317 -3.28 8.97 -21.64
CA ASN A 317 -2.66 7.76 -21.14
C ASN A 317 -1.96 7.99 -19.80
N LEU A 318 -2.63 7.62 -18.72
CA LEU A 318 -2.11 7.56 -17.35
C LEU A 318 -1.75 6.12 -16.95
N ALA A 319 -2.02 5.14 -17.83
CA ALA A 319 -1.75 3.75 -17.52
C ALA A 319 -0.25 3.48 -17.52
N HIS A 320 0.23 2.93 -16.41
CA HIS A 320 1.51 2.26 -16.36
C HIS A 320 1.25 0.78 -16.11
N GLY A 321 1.78 -0.10 -16.94
CA GLY A 321 1.45 -1.54 -16.93
C GLY A 321 1.87 -2.32 -15.66
N GLY A 322 2.24 -1.61 -14.58
CA GLY A 322 2.65 -2.20 -13.31
C GLY A 322 4.16 -2.42 -13.21
N GLY A 323 4.60 -3.00 -12.08
CA GLY A 323 5.97 -3.45 -11.88
C GLY A 323 6.19 -4.85 -12.45
N GLY A 324 7.43 -5.34 -12.38
CA GLY A 324 7.81 -6.68 -12.81
C GLY A 324 9.00 -7.21 -12.01
N PRO A 325 9.31 -8.51 -12.13
CA PRO A 325 10.40 -9.13 -11.39
C PRO A 325 11.79 -8.70 -11.91
N ASN A 326 11.87 -8.14 -13.11
CA ASN A 326 13.10 -7.67 -13.74
C ASN A 326 12.82 -6.49 -14.68
N PHE A 327 13.90 -5.87 -15.18
CA PHE A 327 13.79 -4.70 -16.05
C PHE A 327 13.02 -4.98 -17.34
N GLU A 328 13.16 -6.16 -17.96
CA GLU A 328 12.46 -6.49 -19.20
C GLU A 328 10.93 -6.51 -19.01
N ALA A 329 10.46 -7.08 -17.90
CA ALA A 329 9.05 -7.05 -17.56
C ALA A 329 8.53 -5.62 -17.31
N ILE A 330 9.34 -4.77 -16.67
CA ILE A 330 9.01 -3.35 -16.43
C ILE A 330 9.04 -2.57 -17.75
N ARG A 331 10.00 -2.82 -18.62
CA ARG A 331 10.09 -2.22 -19.95
C ARG A 331 8.86 -2.55 -20.79
N ALA A 332 8.50 -3.85 -20.87
CA ALA A 332 7.31 -4.28 -21.58
C ALA A 332 6.04 -3.63 -21.04
N ALA A 333 5.93 -3.50 -19.72
CA ALA A 333 4.77 -2.90 -19.06
C ALA A 333 4.67 -1.37 -19.22
N MET A 334 5.77 -0.66 -19.34
CA MET A 334 5.80 0.81 -19.35
C MET A 334 6.16 1.41 -20.71
N VAL A 335 7.17 0.85 -21.39
CA VAL A 335 7.65 1.39 -22.66
C VAL A 335 6.84 0.82 -23.82
N ASP A 336 6.81 -0.51 -23.95
CA ASP A 336 6.18 -1.16 -25.10
C ASP A 336 4.67 -0.92 -25.08
N SER A 337 4.03 -0.89 -23.91
CA SER A 337 2.62 -0.53 -23.79
C SER A 337 2.34 0.92 -24.17
N ALA A 338 3.20 1.89 -23.80
CA ALA A 338 3.02 3.29 -24.18
C ALA A 338 3.17 3.49 -25.70
N VAL A 339 4.13 2.82 -26.31
CA VAL A 339 4.32 2.79 -27.78
C VAL A 339 3.10 2.19 -28.46
N MET A 340 2.61 1.05 -27.98
CA MET A 340 1.40 0.41 -28.53
C MET A 340 0.19 1.34 -28.45
N VAL A 341 -0.01 2.05 -27.34
CA VAL A 341 -1.09 3.05 -27.23
C VAL A 341 -0.94 4.14 -28.27
N ALA A 342 0.27 4.68 -28.48
CA ALA A 342 0.50 5.73 -29.48
C ALA A 342 0.23 5.24 -30.91
N GLU A 343 0.65 4.02 -31.24
CA GLU A 343 0.41 3.42 -32.56
C GLU A 343 -1.08 3.16 -32.81
N VAL A 344 -1.81 2.64 -31.81
CA VAL A 344 -3.27 2.43 -31.92
C VAL A 344 -3.98 3.78 -32.06
N CYS A 345 -3.59 4.79 -31.29
CA CYS A 345 -4.15 6.15 -31.42
C CYS A 345 -3.93 6.71 -32.85
N ARG A 346 -2.71 6.58 -33.36
CA ARG A 346 -2.37 7.04 -34.71
C ARG A 346 -3.18 6.31 -35.78
N ALA A 347 -3.29 4.99 -35.69
CA ALA A 347 -4.06 4.17 -36.62
C ALA A 347 -5.56 4.45 -36.56
N ALA A 348 -6.10 4.80 -35.40
CA ALA A 348 -7.50 5.17 -35.19
C ALA A 348 -7.83 6.63 -35.56
N GLY A 349 -6.86 7.42 -36.03
CA GLY A 349 -7.07 8.83 -36.40
C GLY A 349 -7.31 9.77 -35.21
N VAL A 350 -6.80 9.42 -34.03
CA VAL A 350 -6.87 10.29 -32.83
C VAL A 350 -6.19 11.62 -33.10
N LYS A 351 -6.85 12.73 -32.80
CA LYS A 351 -6.32 14.08 -33.03
C LYS A 351 -5.13 14.41 -32.11
N ARG A 352 -5.11 13.88 -30.89
CA ARG A 352 -4.03 14.07 -29.93
C ARG A 352 -4.02 13.01 -28.83
N MET A 353 -2.80 12.62 -28.45
CA MET A 353 -2.53 11.79 -27.28
C MET A 353 -1.75 12.60 -26.23
N VAL A 354 -2.25 12.60 -24.98
CA VAL A 354 -1.55 13.13 -23.81
C VAL A 354 -1.02 11.96 -23.00
N HIS A 355 0.29 11.83 -22.86
CA HIS A 355 0.92 10.78 -22.05
C HIS A 355 1.43 11.34 -20.73
N VAL A 356 1.06 10.69 -19.62
CA VAL A 356 1.49 11.10 -18.29
C VAL A 356 2.69 10.26 -17.83
N GLY A 357 3.84 10.88 -17.91
CA GLY A 357 5.13 10.36 -17.48
C GLY A 357 5.44 10.63 -16.00
N SER A 358 6.64 11.11 -15.71
CA SER A 358 7.10 11.51 -14.37
C SER A 358 8.40 12.30 -14.47
N ILE A 359 8.66 13.21 -13.52
CA ILE A 359 9.98 13.85 -13.36
C ILE A 359 11.09 12.83 -13.03
N ALA A 360 10.75 11.62 -12.60
CA ALA A 360 11.72 10.56 -12.28
C ALA A 360 12.64 10.19 -13.45
N ARG A 361 12.25 10.48 -14.70
CA ARG A 361 13.09 10.31 -15.90
C ARG A 361 14.33 11.21 -15.92
N LEU A 362 14.31 12.29 -15.15
CA LEU A 362 15.36 13.30 -15.08
C LEU A 362 16.36 12.96 -13.98
N TYR A 363 17.58 13.47 -14.10
CA TYR A 363 18.50 13.46 -12.98
C TYR A 363 18.28 14.72 -12.16
N LEU A 364 17.95 14.56 -10.89
CA LEU A 364 17.54 15.65 -9.98
C LEU A 364 18.47 15.78 -8.77
N GLY A 365 19.67 15.22 -8.85
CA GLY A 365 20.63 15.19 -7.73
C GLY A 365 21.60 16.37 -7.67
N ASP A 366 21.50 17.34 -8.58
CA ASP A 366 22.38 18.52 -8.65
C ASP A 366 21.61 19.77 -8.27
N ALA A 367 22.03 20.44 -7.19
CA ALA A 367 21.37 21.65 -6.68
C ALA A 367 21.59 22.90 -7.58
N GLY A 368 22.62 22.89 -8.41
CA GLY A 368 22.90 23.99 -9.34
C GLY A 368 22.12 23.92 -10.65
N GLU A 369 21.38 22.83 -10.88
CA GLU A 369 20.68 22.59 -12.14
C GLU A 369 19.24 23.10 -12.10
N THR A 370 18.82 23.78 -13.19
CA THR A 370 17.43 24.14 -13.44
C THR A 370 16.86 23.28 -14.55
N ILE A 371 15.80 22.57 -14.26
CA ILE A 371 15.11 21.63 -15.14
C ILE A 371 13.89 22.33 -15.75
N ILE A 372 13.82 22.36 -17.07
CA ILE A 372 12.66 22.86 -17.84
C ILE A 372 11.98 21.71 -18.60
N GLY A 373 10.85 21.94 -19.24
CA GLY A 373 10.15 20.92 -20.04
C GLY A 373 11.00 20.32 -21.16
N ALA A 374 11.84 21.14 -21.81
CA ALA A 374 12.75 20.70 -22.87
C ALA A 374 13.98 19.94 -22.36
N THR A 375 14.23 19.88 -21.05
CA THR A 375 15.40 19.17 -20.50
C THR A 375 15.40 17.70 -20.93
N GLN A 376 16.55 17.27 -21.47
CA GLN A 376 16.72 15.90 -21.93
C GLN A 376 16.67 14.89 -20.78
N PRO A 377 16.31 13.62 -21.05
CA PRO A 377 16.33 12.58 -20.02
C PRO A 377 17.73 12.42 -19.44
N ASP A 378 17.78 11.78 -18.25
CA ASP A 378 19.07 11.39 -17.65
C ASP A 378 19.93 10.70 -18.71
N PRO A 379 21.14 11.22 -19.03
CA PRO A 379 22.02 10.63 -20.06
C PRO A 379 22.57 9.26 -19.67
N ARG A 380 22.36 8.82 -18.43
CA ARG A 380 22.83 7.52 -17.91
C ARG A 380 21.66 6.77 -17.23
N PRO A 381 20.56 6.49 -17.97
CA PRO A 381 19.36 5.89 -17.40
C PRO A 381 19.62 4.47 -16.86
N GLU A 382 20.61 3.77 -17.40
CA GLU A 382 21.05 2.44 -16.93
C GLU A 382 21.67 2.47 -15.53
N ARG A 383 22.05 3.65 -15.02
CA ARG A 383 22.53 3.89 -13.65
C ARG A 383 21.46 4.40 -12.71
N ARG A 384 20.21 4.26 -13.09
CA ARG A 384 19.02 4.58 -12.30
C ARG A 384 18.28 3.29 -11.95
N ASN A 385 17.28 3.38 -11.08
CA ASN A 385 16.38 2.26 -10.86
C ASN A 385 15.54 1.97 -12.12
N ASP A 386 15.00 0.76 -12.19
CA ASP A 386 14.28 0.27 -13.36
C ASP A 386 13.06 1.12 -13.73
N TYR A 387 12.38 1.71 -12.74
CA TYR A 387 11.25 2.62 -12.97
C TYR A 387 11.68 3.92 -13.68
N ALA A 388 12.70 4.60 -13.16
CA ALA A 388 13.21 5.84 -13.74
C ALA A 388 13.77 5.59 -15.15
N ARG A 389 14.47 4.47 -15.32
CA ARG A 389 14.98 4.01 -16.62
C ARG A 389 13.87 3.77 -17.63
N ALA A 390 12.79 3.07 -17.23
CA ALA A 390 11.67 2.81 -18.11
C ALA A 390 10.90 4.10 -18.48
N LYS A 391 10.72 5.04 -17.53
CA LYS A 391 10.10 6.33 -17.81
C LYS A 391 10.92 7.17 -18.80
N ALA A 392 12.26 7.15 -18.70
CA ALA A 392 13.12 7.84 -19.65
C ALA A 392 13.03 7.25 -21.07
N LEU A 393 12.97 5.93 -21.18
CA LEU A 393 12.84 5.24 -22.46
C LEU A 393 11.45 5.44 -23.09
N ALA A 394 10.38 5.43 -22.28
CA ALA A 394 9.02 5.66 -22.78
C ALA A 394 8.87 7.08 -23.35
N ASP A 395 9.32 8.10 -22.60
CA ASP A 395 9.27 9.49 -23.07
C ASP A 395 10.05 9.66 -24.39
N LYS A 396 11.26 9.07 -24.48
CA LYS A 396 12.06 9.11 -25.70
C LYS A 396 11.33 8.46 -26.88
N ALA A 397 10.82 7.25 -26.70
CA ALA A 397 10.12 6.51 -27.76
C ALA A 397 8.88 7.27 -28.26
N LEU A 398 8.12 7.90 -27.37
CA LEU A 398 6.93 8.67 -27.76
C LEU A 398 7.30 9.96 -28.52
N LEU A 399 8.37 10.66 -28.14
CA LEU A 399 8.87 11.81 -28.89
C LEU A 399 9.42 11.38 -30.25
N ASP A 400 10.14 10.26 -30.33
CA ASP A 400 10.62 9.71 -31.60
C ASP A 400 9.44 9.41 -32.55
N ILE A 401 8.33 8.82 -32.05
CA ILE A 401 7.10 8.61 -32.84
C ILE A 401 6.53 9.95 -33.35
N HIS A 402 6.45 10.97 -32.47
CA HIS A 402 5.99 12.29 -32.89
C HIS A 402 6.85 12.86 -34.00
N HIS A 403 8.17 12.86 -33.85
CA HIS A 403 9.11 13.41 -34.83
C HIS A 403 9.08 12.66 -36.16
N GLN A 404 8.93 11.33 -36.15
CA GLN A 404 8.92 10.50 -37.35
C GLN A 404 7.59 10.56 -38.11
N THR A 405 6.47 10.72 -37.41
CA THR A 405 5.14 10.52 -38.00
C THR A 405 4.27 11.77 -38.01
N GLY A 406 4.65 12.83 -37.29
CA GLY A 406 3.84 14.02 -37.05
C GLY A 406 2.64 13.78 -36.13
N PHE A 407 2.45 12.57 -35.59
CA PHE A 407 1.34 12.29 -34.69
C PHE A 407 1.41 13.16 -33.43
N PRO A 408 0.35 13.93 -33.09
CA PRO A 408 0.40 14.89 -32.00
C PRO A 408 0.43 14.19 -30.62
N ILE A 409 1.60 14.14 -29.99
CA ILE A 409 1.83 13.61 -28.65
C ILE A 409 2.25 14.75 -27.72
N VAL A 410 1.68 14.79 -26.52
CA VAL A 410 2.07 15.70 -25.44
C VAL A 410 2.53 14.87 -24.24
N LEU A 411 3.67 15.24 -23.64
CA LEU A 411 4.20 14.56 -22.46
C LEU A 411 3.99 15.42 -21.21
N MET A 412 3.32 14.86 -20.21
CA MET A 412 3.11 15.49 -18.90
C MET A 412 3.96 14.79 -17.84
N ARG A 413 4.75 15.54 -17.07
CA ARG A 413 5.70 15.00 -16.09
C ARG A 413 5.43 15.54 -14.70
N PRO A 414 4.47 14.96 -13.99
CA PRO A 414 4.16 15.36 -12.62
C PRO A 414 5.37 15.19 -11.69
N GLY A 415 5.50 16.12 -10.75
CA GLY A 415 6.36 16.04 -9.58
C GLY A 415 5.83 15.08 -8.52
N LEU A 416 5.94 15.46 -7.26
CA LEU A 416 5.37 14.72 -6.14
C LEU A 416 3.88 15.10 -6.02
N VAL A 417 3.02 14.24 -6.54
CA VAL A 417 1.57 14.53 -6.55
C VAL A 417 0.95 14.21 -5.20
N VAL A 418 0.28 15.19 -4.61
CA VAL A 418 -0.40 15.07 -3.30
C VAL A 418 -1.85 15.50 -3.38
N GLY A 419 -2.66 15.03 -2.43
CA GLY A 419 -4.08 15.37 -2.34
C GLY A 419 -4.95 14.17 -1.96
N ALA A 420 -6.27 14.38 -1.96
CA ALA A 420 -7.23 13.32 -1.63
C ALA A 420 -7.08 12.10 -2.54
N GLY A 421 -6.98 10.93 -1.94
CA GLY A 421 -6.88 9.66 -2.70
C GLY A 421 -5.47 9.11 -2.85
N THR A 422 -4.42 9.75 -2.28
CA THR A 422 -3.06 9.18 -2.21
C THR A 422 -2.58 9.06 -0.77
N SER A 423 -1.54 8.28 -0.54
CA SER A 423 -0.89 8.22 0.78
C SER A 423 -0.12 9.51 1.07
N PRO A 424 -0.20 10.08 2.29
CA PRO A 424 0.62 11.23 2.67
C PRO A 424 2.12 10.87 2.78
N PHE A 425 2.45 9.58 2.93
CA PHE A 425 3.81 9.08 3.09
C PHE A 425 4.49 8.88 1.72
N HIS A 426 4.77 9.98 1.03
CA HIS A 426 5.31 9.93 -0.33
C HIS A 426 6.80 9.54 -0.34
N GLY A 427 7.20 8.65 -1.26
CA GLY A 427 8.60 8.19 -1.40
C GLY A 427 9.62 9.29 -1.75
N GLY A 428 9.16 10.47 -2.21
CA GLY A 428 10.00 11.66 -2.38
C GLY A 428 10.52 12.27 -1.08
N LEU A 429 9.85 12.01 0.05
CA LEU A 429 10.29 12.41 1.39
C LEU A 429 11.44 11.53 1.89
N GLY A 430 11.38 10.24 1.62
CA GLY A 430 12.29 9.23 2.13
C GLY A 430 11.69 7.83 2.15
N PHE A 431 12.29 6.96 2.94
CA PHE A 431 11.73 5.65 3.30
C PHE A 431 11.03 5.74 4.65
N PHE A 432 9.81 5.27 4.73
CA PHE A 432 9.09 5.19 6.00
C PHE A 432 9.33 3.84 6.66
N ASN A 433 9.74 3.88 7.93
CA ASN A 433 9.86 2.71 8.78
C ASN A 433 8.84 2.83 9.91
N ASN A 434 7.95 1.83 10.04
CA ASN A 434 6.85 1.80 11.01
C ASN A 434 5.95 3.05 10.96
N ASP A 435 5.83 3.68 9.79
CA ASP A 435 5.04 4.90 9.53
C ASP A 435 5.28 6.08 10.49
N GLN A 436 6.31 6.02 11.33
CA GLN A 436 6.73 7.06 12.27
C GLN A 436 8.06 7.70 11.91
N TYR A 437 8.96 6.91 11.34
CA TYR A 437 10.30 7.35 11.01
C TYR A 437 10.47 7.48 9.50
N CYS A 438 10.63 8.70 9.03
CA CYS A 438 11.03 8.98 7.66
C CYS A 438 12.56 9.02 7.59
N ILE A 439 13.19 7.99 7.06
CA ILE A 439 14.61 7.99 6.70
C ILE A 439 14.72 8.80 5.41
N GLY A 440 14.91 10.10 5.58
CA GLY A 440 14.77 11.08 4.53
C GLY A 440 16.01 11.28 3.69
N TRP A 441 15.83 11.89 2.53
CA TRP A 441 16.93 12.24 1.63
C TRP A 441 17.65 13.49 2.14
N ASN A 442 18.96 13.45 2.27
CA ASN A 442 19.81 14.56 2.73
C ASN A 442 19.34 15.10 4.10
N GLY A 443 19.42 16.42 4.28
CA GLY A 443 18.96 17.14 5.46
C GLY A 443 17.44 17.35 5.53
N GLY A 444 16.73 17.11 4.42
CA GLY A 444 15.29 17.32 4.30
C GLY A 444 14.87 18.79 4.33
N GLN A 445 15.76 19.72 3.96
CA GLN A 445 15.51 21.17 3.99
C GLN A 445 15.34 21.78 2.61
N ASN A 446 15.67 21.05 1.53
CA ASN A 446 15.46 21.52 0.17
C ASN A 446 13.99 21.55 -0.18
N ALA A 447 13.60 22.52 -1.02
CA ALA A 447 12.26 22.58 -1.61
C ALA A 447 11.99 21.30 -2.42
N LEU A 448 10.84 20.67 -2.17
CA LEU A 448 10.43 19.48 -2.91
C LEU A 448 9.43 19.85 -4.02
N PRO A 449 9.49 19.19 -5.16
CA PRO A 449 8.67 19.51 -6.34
C PRO A 449 7.23 18.99 -6.18
N TRP A 450 6.46 19.55 -5.26
CA TRP A 450 5.08 19.19 -5.03
C TRP A 450 4.15 19.70 -6.12
N VAL A 451 3.09 18.96 -6.38
CA VAL A 451 1.94 19.41 -7.16
C VAL A 451 0.66 18.84 -6.56
N LEU A 452 -0.36 19.67 -6.39
CA LEU A 452 -1.68 19.21 -5.99
C LEU A 452 -2.31 18.40 -7.13
N VAL A 453 -3.01 17.34 -6.78
CA VAL A 453 -3.64 16.46 -7.78
C VAL A 453 -4.66 17.21 -8.65
N GLY A 454 -5.36 18.21 -8.10
CA GLY A 454 -6.27 19.08 -8.85
C GLY A 454 -5.55 19.89 -9.91
N ASP A 455 -4.41 20.53 -9.55
CA ASP A 455 -3.58 21.30 -10.49
C ASP A 455 -2.99 20.39 -11.57
N CYS A 456 -2.53 19.20 -11.18
CA CYS A 456 -2.02 18.20 -12.10
C CYS A 456 -3.10 17.75 -13.11
N ALA A 457 -4.31 17.44 -12.63
CA ALA A 457 -5.43 17.03 -13.47
C ALA A 457 -5.85 18.14 -14.44
N SER A 458 -5.94 19.39 -13.95
CA SER A 458 -6.28 20.55 -14.76
C SER A 458 -5.27 20.79 -15.89
N ALA A 459 -3.96 20.67 -15.61
CA ALA A 459 -2.92 20.78 -16.64
C ALA A 459 -3.00 19.65 -17.68
N ILE A 460 -3.28 18.41 -17.24
CA ILE A 460 -3.44 17.27 -18.15
C ILE A 460 -4.65 17.50 -19.09
N VAL A 461 -5.76 18.00 -18.57
CA VAL A 461 -6.95 18.30 -19.38
C VAL A 461 -6.67 19.45 -20.34
N ALA A 462 -6.03 20.54 -19.90
CA ALA A 462 -5.66 21.63 -20.76
C ALA A 462 -4.76 21.20 -21.94
N ALA A 463 -3.87 20.25 -21.72
CA ALA A 463 -2.98 19.70 -22.75
C ALA A 463 -3.74 18.99 -23.90
N VAL A 464 -4.99 18.60 -23.69
CA VAL A 464 -5.84 17.93 -24.71
C VAL A 464 -6.06 18.86 -25.91
N THR A 465 -6.29 20.15 -25.66
CA THR A 465 -6.68 21.11 -26.72
C THR A 465 -5.69 22.25 -26.93
N ALA A 466 -4.71 22.46 -26.03
CA ALA A 466 -3.74 23.55 -26.13
C ALA A 466 -2.98 23.53 -27.48
N PRO A 467 -3.03 24.63 -28.28
CA PRO A 467 -2.49 24.62 -29.65
C PRO A 467 -0.96 24.40 -29.71
N SER A 468 -0.22 24.93 -28.74
CA SER A 468 1.24 24.86 -28.66
C SER A 468 1.78 23.57 -28.09
N ALA A 469 0.93 22.66 -27.58
CA ALA A 469 1.35 21.49 -26.82
C ALA A 469 1.91 20.31 -27.64
N PRO A 470 1.49 20.04 -28.89
CA PRO A 470 2.00 18.89 -29.65
C PRO A 470 3.53 18.85 -29.77
N GLY A 471 4.12 17.70 -29.50
CA GLY A 471 5.59 17.48 -29.54
C GLY A 471 6.34 18.03 -28.33
N ARG A 472 5.64 18.67 -27.39
CA ARG A 472 6.26 19.25 -26.18
C ARG A 472 6.10 18.36 -24.97
N ALA A 473 6.95 18.61 -24.01
CA ALA A 473 6.92 17.97 -22.72
C ALA A 473 6.89 19.03 -21.61
N TYR A 474 6.03 18.86 -20.64
CA TYR A 474 5.83 19.81 -19.55
C TYR A 474 6.07 19.14 -18.19
N ASN A 475 6.89 19.78 -17.35
CA ASN A 475 6.97 19.42 -15.95
C ASN A 475 5.80 20.05 -15.20
N LEU A 476 5.23 19.32 -14.25
CA LEU A 476 4.09 19.81 -13.45
C LEU A 476 4.50 19.86 -11.98
N VAL A 477 4.81 21.06 -11.51
CA VAL A 477 5.15 21.36 -10.12
C VAL A 477 4.39 22.60 -9.69
N GLY A 478 3.90 22.62 -8.46
CA GLY A 478 3.20 23.75 -7.88
C GLY A 478 4.13 24.91 -7.50
N ASP A 479 3.55 26.04 -7.13
CA ASP A 479 4.29 27.21 -6.66
C ASP A 479 4.74 27.08 -5.20
N LEU A 480 4.04 26.25 -4.42
CA LEU A 480 4.38 25.95 -3.04
C LEU A 480 5.13 24.62 -2.95
N CYS A 481 6.38 24.71 -2.53
CA CYS A 481 7.31 23.60 -2.48
C CYS A 481 7.89 23.41 -1.07
N PRO A 482 7.06 23.08 -0.04
CA PRO A 482 7.57 22.84 1.30
C PRO A 482 8.64 21.74 1.29
N SER A 483 9.60 21.86 2.19
CA SER A 483 10.63 20.85 2.40
C SER A 483 10.05 19.58 3.04
N ALA A 484 10.81 18.50 3.05
CA ALA A 484 10.39 17.26 3.69
C ALA A 484 10.08 17.46 5.19
N ARG A 485 10.88 18.29 5.87
CA ARG A 485 10.69 18.57 7.31
C ARG A 485 9.44 19.41 7.58
N GLU A 486 9.17 20.41 6.74
CA GLU A 486 7.96 21.23 6.87
C GLU A 486 6.71 20.39 6.61
N TYR A 487 6.68 19.64 5.52
CA TYR A 487 5.55 18.77 5.20
C TYR A 487 5.28 17.73 6.30
N LEU A 488 6.32 17.05 6.81
CA LEU A 488 6.16 16.05 7.88
C LEU A 488 5.72 16.67 9.21
N ARG A 489 6.19 17.88 9.54
CA ARG A 489 5.73 18.61 10.73
C ARG A 489 4.23 18.91 10.63
N ASP A 490 3.79 19.43 9.49
CA ASP A 490 2.40 19.79 9.26
C ASP A 490 1.51 18.53 9.21
N LEU A 491 1.98 17.46 8.58
CA LEU A 491 1.30 16.17 8.58
C LEU A 491 1.20 15.58 9.99
N SER A 492 2.29 15.60 10.76
CA SER A 492 2.33 15.11 12.15
C SER A 492 1.30 15.80 13.04
N SER A 493 1.17 17.13 12.92
CA SER A 493 0.16 17.89 13.67
C SER A 493 -1.26 17.57 13.22
N THR A 494 -1.48 17.33 11.93
CA THR A 494 -2.78 17.05 11.35
C THR A 494 -3.33 15.68 11.73
N ILE A 495 -2.47 14.64 11.66
CA ILE A 495 -2.88 13.28 12.00
C ILE A 495 -2.78 12.96 13.50
N GLY A 496 -2.32 13.92 14.32
CA GLY A 496 -2.17 13.76 15.77
C GLY A 496 -1.10 12.74 16.20
N ARG A 497 -0.13 12.46 15.32
CA ARG A 497 0.87 11.41 15.52
C ARG A 497 2.28 11.95 15.29
N PRO A 498 3.26 11.67 16.19
CA PRO A 498 4.62 12.14 16.00
C PRO A 498 5.32 11.45 14.82
N LEU A 499 5.68 12.23 13.81
CA LEU A 499 6.52 11.80 12.69
C LEU A 499 7.94 12.35 12.87
N LYS A 500 8.93 11.48 12.74
CA LYS A 500 10.34 11.83 12.93
C LYS A 500 11.11 11.74 11.62
N PHE A 501 11.70 12.85 11.17
CA PHE A 501 12.61 12.87 10.05
C PHE A 501 14.02 12.50 10.50
N VAL A 502 14.57 11.43 9.92
CA VAL A 502 15.96 10.99 10.16
C VAL A 502 16.78 11.34 8.91
N PRO A 503 17.66 12.35 8.97
CA PRO A 503 18.46 12.75 7.83
C PRO A 503 19.43 11.63 7.42
N SER A 504 19.53 11.36 6.13
CA SER A 504 20.40 10.30 5.61
C SER A 504 21.14 10.76 4.35
N SER A 505 22.45 10.59 4.36
CA SER A 505 23.26 10.89 3.18
C SER A 505 23.01 9.86 2.08
N PRO A 506 22.70 10.28 0.82
CA PRO A 506 22.57 9.36 -0.30
C PRO A 506 23.83 8.51 -0.52
N THR A 507 25.02 9.04 -0.23
CA THR A 507 26.28 8.28 -0.29
C THR A 507 26.35 7.23 0.82
N GLY A 508 25.96 7.58 2.06
CA GLY A 508 25.90 6.63 3.17
C GLY A 508 24.89 5.51 2.91
N LEU A 509 23.69 5.86 2.43
CA LEU A 509 22.71 4.88 2.01
C LEU A 509 23.22 3.97 0.90
N TRP A 510 23.92 4.52 -0.09
CA TRP A 510 24.52 3.72 -1.14
C TRP A 510 25.58 2.73 -0.61
N LEU A 511 26.42 3.13 0.34
CA LEU A 511 27.38 2.21 0.98
C LEU A 511 26.69 1.07 1.72
N VAL A 512 25.61 1.36 2.45
CA VAL A 512 24.79 0.34 3.13
C VAL A 512 24.17 -0.62 2.11
N GLU A 513 23.57 -0.11 1.04
CA GLU A 513 22.98 -0.94 -0.01
C GLU A 513 24.03 -1.77 -0.78
N MET A 514 25.24 -1.22 -0.99
CA MET A 514 26.38 -1.96 -1.56
C MET A 514 26.81 -3.11 -0.63
N GLY A 515 26.89 -2.86 0.68
CA GLY A 515 27.18 -3.91 1.66
C GLY A 515 26.12 -5.04 1.62
N LYS A 516 24.83 -4.68 1.65
CA LYS A 516 23.75 -5.65 1.50
C LYS A 516 23.79 -6.39 0.17
N TRP A 517 24.09 -5.70 -0.92
CA TRP A 517 24.22 -6.30 -2.24
C TRP A 517 25.37 -7.32 -2.28
N SER A 518 26.55 -6.96 -1.72
CA SER A 518 27.71 -7.86 -1.65
C SER A 518 27.39 -9.14 -0.87
N ILE A 519 26.73 -9.03 0.30
CA ILE A 519 26.29 -10.19 1.09
C ILE A 519 25.31 -11.06 0.28
N LYS A 520 24.32 -10.43 -0.37
CA LYS A 520 23.34 -11.17 -1.21
C LYS A 520 24.02 -11.87 -2.38
N ARG A 521 25.03 -11.25 -3.00
CA ARG A 521 25.79 -11.82 -4.10
C ARG A 521 26.64 -13.01 -3.66
N LEU A 522 27.33 -12.89 -2.53
CA LEU A 522 28.08 -13.98 -1.90
C LEU A 522 27.19 -15.17 -1.53
N THR A 523 25.95 -14.92 -1.14
CA THR A 523 24.96 -15.97 -0.88
C THR A 523 24.24 -16.49 -2.13
N GLY A 524 24.77 -16.21 -3.34
CA GLY A 524 24.27 -16.71 -4.64
C GLY A 524 22.94 -16.09 -5.10
N ARG A 525 22.54 -14.93 -4.55
CA ARG A 525 21.35 -14.20 -5.05
C ARG A 525 21.73 -13.30 -6.23
N VAL A 526 20.97 -13.41 -7.30
CA VAL A 526 21.08 -12.48 -8.42
C VAL A 526 20.18 -11.28 -8.11
N VAL A 527 20.82 -10.18 -7.71
CA VAL A 527 20.13 -8.91 -7.43
C VAL A 527 20.82 -7.79 -8.20
N PRO A 528 20.08 -6.79 -8.70
CA PRO A 528 20.68 -5.66 -9.40
C PRO A 528 21.61 -4.88 -8.47
N ARG A 529 22.71 -4.36 -9.04
CA ARG A 529 23.66 -3.52 -8.30
C ARG A 529 23.03 -2.18 -7.99
N PRO A 530 23.13 -1.67 -6.74
CA PRO A 530 22.66 -0.33 -6.40
C PRO A 530 23.58 0.73 -7.02
N PHE A 531 22.96 1.75 -7.62
CA PHE A 531 23.70 2.86 -8.24
C PHE A 531 23.64 4.12 -7.37
N LYS A 532 24.80 4.71 -7.08
CA LYS A 532 24.89 5.97 -6.34
C LYS A 532 24.10 7.09 -7.04
N ARG A 533 24.14 7.14 -8.37
CA ARG A 533 23.41 8.13 -9.18
C ARG A 533 21.90 8.10 -8.92
N ASP A 534 21.32 6.92 -8.73
CA ASP A 534 19.90 6.80 -8.41
C ASP A 534 19.56 7.42 -7.05
N LEU A 535 20.35 7.10 -6.03
CA LEU A 535 20.14 7.63 -4.69
C LEU A 535 20.37 9.15 -4.61
N MET A 536 21.37 9.66 -5.32
CA MET A 536 21.60 11.10 -5.44
C MET A 536 20.40 11.81 -6.07
N SER A 537 19.83 11.27 -7.13
CA SER A 537 18.67 11.85 -7.82
C SER A 537 17.40 11.85 -6.96
N ARG A 538 17.25 10.89 -6.05
CA ARG A 538 16.12 10.87 -5.09
C ARG A 538 16.16 12.01 -4.08
N GLY A 539 17.31 12.67 -3.94
CA GLY A 539 17.46 13.86 -3.10
C GLY A 539 16.70 15.08 -3.62
N LEU A 540 16.27 15.08 -4.88
CA LEU A 540 15.45 16.12 -5.51
C LEU A 540 16.02 17.53 -5.29
N LEU A 541 17.31 17.70 -5.55
CA LEU A 541 18.02 18.96 -5.29
C LEU A 541 17.89 19.97 -6.44
N ALA A 542 17.67 19.50 -7.67
CA ALA A 542 17.51 20.35 -8.84
C ALA A 542 16.22 21.18 -8.75
N ARG A 543 16.29 22.41 -9.19
CA ARG A 543 15.11 23.29 -9.32
C ARG A 543 14.33 22.91 -10.58
N ILE A 544 13.01 22.81 -10.46
CA ILE A 544 12.12 22.55 -11.61
C ILE A 544 11.40 23.83 -11.96
N ASP A 545 11.54 24.27 -13.20
CA ASP A 545 10.83 25.42 -13.78
C ASP A 545 9.67 24.88 -14.64
N CYS A 546 8.48 25.43 -14.42
CA CYS A 546 7.23 25.11 -15.11
C CYS A 546 6.64 26.31 -15.86
N THR A 547 7.47 27.32 -16.19
CA THR A 547 7.02 28.53 -16.89
C THR A 547 6.36 28.20 -18.22
N ASP A 548 6.87 27.22 -18.94
CA ASP A 548 6.28 26.71 -20.19
C ASP A 548 4.88 26.11 -19.99
N ALA A 549 4.69 25.31 -18.94
CA ALA A 549 3.37 24.76 -18.61
C ALA A 549 2.37 25.86 -18.20
N LYS A 550 2.82 26.87 -17.45
CA LYS A 550 1.99 28.02 -17.08
C LYS A 550 1.54 28.82 -18.31
N GLN A 551 2.45 29.04 -19.25
CA GLN A 551 2.16 29.82 -20.48
C GLN A 551 1.30 29.03 -21.47
N ASP A 552 1.68 27.81 -21.81
CA ASP A 552 1.04 27.04 -22.87
C ASP A 552 -0.27 26.36 -22.44
N LEU A 553 -0.36 25.94 -21.18
CA LEU A 553 -1.49 25.20 -20.63
C LEU A 553 -2.36 26.05 -19.71
N SER A 554 -2.04 27.34 -19.54
CA SER A 554 -2.70 28.22 -18.58
C SER A 554 -2.74 27.64 -17.17
N LEU A 555 -1.71 26.88 -16.80
CA LEU A 555 -1.61 26.26 -15.49
C LEU A 555 -1.47 27.36 -14.42
N LYS A 556 -2.37 27.33 -13.44
CA LYS A 556 -2.40 28.24 -12.29
C LYS A 556 -2.34 27.42 -11.01
N PRO A 557 -1.14 27.02 -10.58
CA PRO A 557 -1.01 26.25 -9.36
C PRO A 557 -1.51 27.03 -8.15
N VAL A 558 -2.03 26.33 -7.16
CA VAL A 558 -2.39 26.93 -5.88
C VAL A 558 -1.17 27.63 -5.27
N ALA A 559 -1.29 28.94 -5.03
CA ALA A 559 -0.23 29.76 -4.43
C ALA A 559 -0.51 30.13 -2.96
N ASP A 560 -1.70 29.83 -2.45
CA ASP A 560 -2.09 30.07 -1.07
C ASP A 560 -1.75 28.87 -0.18
N LEU A 561 -0.97 29.11 0.89
CA LEU A 561 -0.49 28.07 1.80
C LEU A 561 -1.63 27.38 2.55
N ALA A 562 -2.68 28.11 2.94
CA ALA A 562 -3.82 27.51 3.66
C ALA A 562 -4.60 26.55 2.75
N THR A 563 -4.75 26.89 1.48
CA THR A 563 -5.38 26.02 0.48
C THR A 563 -4.50 24.82 0.17
N PHE A 564 -3.19 25.00 0.01
CA PHE A 564 -2.25 23.88 -0.14
C PHE A 564 -2.34 22.93 1.06
N HIS A 565 -2.25 23.45 2.29
CA HIS A 565 -2.36 22.66 3.50
C HIS A 565 -3.67 21.88 3.55
N ARG A 566 -4.80 22.55 3.26
CA ARG A 566 -6.12 21.90 3.25
C ARG A 566 -6.19 20.75 2.25
N GLN A 567 -5.63 20.91 1.04
CA GLN A 567 -5.72 19.92 -0.03
C GLN A 567 -4.63 18.84 0.00
N ALA A 568 -3.43 19.16 0.52
CA ALA A 568 -2.30 18.25 0.54
C ALA A 568 -2.13 17.49 1.86
N VAL A 569 -2.58 18.09 2.98
CA VAL A 569 -2.29 17.59 4.33
C VAL A 569 -3.58 17.31 5.12
N ALA A 570 -4.49 18.32 5.21
CA ALA A 570 -5.69 18.20 6.04
C ALA A 570 -6.70 17.15 5.52
N VAL A 571 -6.63 16.78 4.26
CA VAL A 571 -7.41 15.66 3.69
C VAL A 571 -7.08 14.32 4.35
N HIS A 572 -5.98 14.24 5.08
CA HIS A 572 -5.54 13.06 5.83
C HIS A 572 -5.89 13.15 7.33
N ALA A 573 -6.57 14.21 7.77
CA ALA A 573 -7.10 14.31 9.13
C ALA A 573 -8.09 13.17 9.36
N GLY A 574 -7.86 12.34 10.37
CA GLY A 574 -8.64 11.11 10.62
C GLY A 574 -7.99 9.82 10.08
N GLU A 575 -7.00 9.88 9.20
CA GLU A 575 -6.24 8.67 8.79
C GLU A 575 -5.30 8.16 9.91
N GLY A 576 -5.06 8.95 10.96
CA GLY A 576 -4.26 8.58 12.14
C GLY A 576 -5.05 7.94 13.29
N SER A 577 -6.37 7.83 13.16
CA SER A 577 -7.28 7.23 14.15
C SER A 577 -7.96 5.95 13.65
N ALA A 578 -7.59 5.47 12.47
CA ALA A 578 -8.12 4.23 11.91
C ALA A 578 -7.16 3.04 12.11
#